data_0347bc214f002e446a847e7d97f0f2a1
#
_entry.id   0347bc214f002e446a847e7d97f0f2a1
#
_cell.length_a   1.000
_cell.length_b   1.000
_cell.length_c   1.000
_cell.angle_alpha   90.00
_cell.angle_beta   90.00
_cell.angle_gamma   90.00
#
_symmetry.space_group_name_H-M   'P 1'
#
loop_
_entity.id
_entity.type
_entity.pdbx_description
1 polymer ?
#
loop_
_entity_poly.entity_id
_entity_poly.type
_entity_poly.pdbx_seq_one_letter_code
_entity_poly.pdbx_strand_id
1 'polypeptide(L)'
;MNEVNDVRSYVNGASDYNKHRYQIWDIWIKFRINNGFDCDLVKRTLRTKQTDPRILDYKKMKHICLERIRQFQNNENVFPIENLEPKNVTLDEMIADYNLTDDDKIILNRILYPNVKDRVSDYEKIIELCEKRIKELEKEEK
;
A
#
# COMPACT_ATOMS: atom_id res chain seq x y z
N MET A 1 27.97 1.37 -12.44
CA MET A 1 26.83 1.59 -11.55
C MET A 1 26.56 3.08 -11.52
N ASN A 2 25.32 3.49 -11.60
CA ASN A 2 24.99 4.89 -11.59
C ASN A 2 24.68 5.39 -10.18
N GLU A 3 24.72 6.71 -9.98
CA GLU A 3 24.53 7.35 -8.69
C GLU A 3 23.15 7.06 -8.07
N VAL A 4 22.14 6.82 -8.90
CA VAL A 4 20.78 6.56 -8.43
C VAL A 4 20.71 5.27 -7.61
N ASN A 5 21.39 4.21 -8.05
CA ASN A 5 21.45 2.96 -7.31
C ASN A 5 22.17 3.13 -5.97
N ASP A 6 23.24 3.93 -5.95
CA ASP A 6 23.99 4.21 -4.73
C ASP A 6 23.13 4.95 -3.70
N VAL A 7 22.33 5.92 -4.15
CA VAL A 7 21.43 6.68 -3.28
C VAL A 7 20.43 5.76 -2.60
N ARG A 8 19.82 4.83 -3.33
CA ARG A 8 18.85 3.90 -2.77
C ARG A 8 19.46 2.95 -1.73
N SER A 9 20.75 2.61 -1.90
CA SER A 9 21.47 1.74 -0.96
C SER A 9 21.80 2.43 0.34
N TYR A 10 21.83 3.76 0.37
CA TYR A 10 22.35 4.55 1.48
C TYR A 10 21.31 5.03 2.48
N VAL A 11 20.05 4.67 2.32
CA VAL A 11 18.99 5.15 3.21
C VAL A 11 19.10 4.44 4.56
N ASN A 12 19.43 5.19 5.61
CA ASN A 12 19.54 4.66 6.96
C ASN A 12 18.18 4.15 7.45
N GLY A 13 18.17 2.98 8.05
CA GLY A 13 16.97 2.36 8.57
C GLY A 13 16.07 1.75 7.51
N ALA A 14 16.49 1.78 6.25
CA ALA A 14 15.70 1.24 5.14
C ALA A 14 16.29 -0.07 4.62
N SER A 15 17.02 -0.82 5.45
CA SER A 15 17.67 -2.06 5.04
C SER A 15 16.70 -3.10 4.48
N ASP A 16 15.45 -3.13 5.01
CA ASP A 16 14.44 -4.06 4.52
C ASP A 16 13.98 -3.72 3.11
N TYR A 17 13.91 -2.42 2.78
CA TYR A 17 13.53 -1.98 1.44
C TYR A 17 14.58 -2.38 0.41
N ASN A 18 15.86 -2.32 0.78
CA ASN A 18 16.97 -2.67 -0.12
C ASN A 18 17.04 -4.15 -0.44
N LYS A 19 16.41 -5.02 0.38
CA LYS A 19 16.41 -6.45 0.17
C LYS A 19 15.43 -6.91 -0.90
N HIS A 20 14.47 -6.06 -1.26
CA HIS A 20 13.47 -6.38 -2.27
C HIS A 20 13.94 -5.96 -3.65
N ARG A 21 13.62 -6.78 -4.66
CA ARG A 21 13.92 -6.48 -6.05
C ARG A 21 13.27 -5.17 -6.48
N TYR A 22 12.02 -4.97 -6.05
CA TYR A 22 11.29 -3.72 -6.28
C TYR A 22 11.01 -3.05 -4.95
N GLN A 23 11.45 -1.81 -4.83
CA GLN A 23 11.17 -1.01 -3.65
C GLN A 23 9.78 -0.39 -3.73
N ILE A 24 9.29 0.09 -2.60
CA ILE A 24 7.98 0.75 -2.52
C ILE A 24 7.87 1.87 -3.55
N TRP A 25 8.93 2.66 -3.72
CA TRP A 25 8.98 3.74 -4.70
C TRP A 25 8.73 3.26 -6.13
N ASP A 26 9.24 2.09 -6.48
CA ASP A 26 9.04 1.53 -7.81
C ASP A 26 7.56 1.28 -8.08
N ILE A 27 6.85 0.79 -7.07
CA ILE A 27 5.41 0.54 -7.17
C ILE A 27 4.66 1.86 -7.31
N TRP A 28 4.98 2.87 -6.48
CA TRP A 28 4.37 4.20 -6.58
C TRP A 28 4.53 4.79 -7.99
N ILE A 29 5.73 4.69 -8.54
CA ILE A 29 6.06 5.25 -9.86
C ILE A 29 5.35 4.48 -10.97
N LYS A 30 5.42 3.15 -10.95
CA LYS A 30 4.85 2.30 -12.00
C LYS A 30 3.33 2.40 -12.08
N PHE A 31 2.67 2.53 -10.95
CA PHE A 31 1.22 2.68 -10.91
C PHE A 31 0.75 4.14 -10.92
N ARG A 32 1.69 5.08 -10.98
CA ARG A 32 1.41 6.53 -11.09
C ARG A 32 0.45 7.02 -10.03
N ILE A 33 0.72 6.65 -8.78
CA ILE A 33 -0.11 7.08 -7.66
C ILE A 33 -0.02 8.61 -7.52
N ASN A 34 -1.16 9.28 -7.46
CA ASN A 34 -1.22 10.75 -7.52
C ASN A 34 -1.53 11.43 -6.19
N ASN A 35 -1.48 10.70 -5.09
CA ASN A 35 -1.73 11.30 -3.78
C ASN A 35 -0.94 10.57 -2.68
N GLY A 36 -0.63 11.30 -1.61
CA GLY A 36 0.16 10.78 -0.52
C GLY A 36 -0.58 9.73 0.32
N PHE A 37 -1.90 9.77 0.34
CA PHE A 37 -2.69 8.80 1.12
C PHE A 37 -2.55 7.40 0.54
N ASP A 38 -2.72 7.26 -0.77
CA ASP A 38 -2.56 5.97 -1.44
C ASP A 38 -1.11 5.50 -1.39
N CYS A 39 -0.14 6.41 -1.52
CA CYS A 39 1.27 6.07 -1.33
C CYS A 39 1.53 5.48 0.04
N ASP A 40 0.96 6.08 1.09
CA ASP A 40 1.12 5.59 2.46
C ASP A 40 0.41 4.24 2.66
N LEU A 41 -0.75 4.03 2.05
CA LEU A 41 -1.43 2.74 2.09
C LEU A 41 -0.55 1.62 1.52
N VAL A 42 0.08 1.86 0.36
CA VAL A 42 1.00 0.89 -0.25
C VAL A 42 2.17 0.62 0.69
N LYS A 43 2.78 1.68 1.21
CA LYS A 43 3.92 1.56 2.13
C LYS A 43 3.57 0.68 3.32
N ARG A 44 2.45 0.94 3.97
CA ARG A 44 2.04 0.20 5.16
C ARG A 44 1.66 -1.24 4.85
N THR A 45 1.05 -1.50 3.70
CA THR A 45 0.73 -2.85 3.29
C THR A 45 2.00 -3.69 3.11
N LEU A 46 3.07 -3.08 2.62
CA LEU A 46 4.33 -3.77 2.33
C LEU A 46 5.30 -3.82 3.52
N ARG A 47 4.98 -3.17 4.65
CA ARG A 47 5.86 -3.12 5.83
C ARG A 47 5.74 -4.36 6.69
N THR A 48 6.08 -5.53 6.16
CA THR A 48 5.88 -6.79 6.86
C THR A 48 7.01 -7.18 7.82
N LYS A 49 8.15 -6.48 7.75
CA LYS A 49 9.34 -6.79 8.57
C LYS A 49 9.77 -5.65 9.47
N GLN A 50 8.84 -4.82 9.89
CA GLN A 50 9.15 -3.71 10.78
C GLN A 50 9.17 -4.17 12.24
N THR A 51 9.84 -3.39 13.09
CA THR A 51 9.87 -3.63 14.53
C THR A 51 8.54 -3.37 15.21
N ASP A 52 7.73 -2.47 14.63
CA ASP A 52 6.41 -2.18 15.15
C ASP A 52 5.45 -3.35 14.89
N PRO A 53 4.49 -3.60 15.80
CA PRO A 53 3.50 -4.64 15.56
C PRO A 53 2.71 -4.41 14.27
N ARG A 54 2.50 -5.47 13.52
CA ARG A 54 1.76 -5.42 12.25
C ARG A 54 0.34 -4.85 12.42
N ILE A 55 -0.25 -5.08 13.58
CA ILE A 55 -1.59 -4.56 13.89
C ILE A 55 -1.67 -3.04 13.77
N LEU A 56 -0.59 -2.33 14.09
CA LEU A 56 -0.56 -0.87 13.98
C LEU A 56 -0.65 -0.41 12.53
N ASP A 57 -0.06 -1.16 11.60
CA ASP A 57 -0.17 -0.85 10.18
C ASP A 57 -1.63 -0.92 9.71
N TYR A 58 -2.34 -1.97 10.10
CA TYR A 58 -3.75 -2.13 9.72
C TYR A 58 -4.64 -1.05 10.35
N LYS A 59 -4.37 -0.69 11.60
CA LYS A 59 -5.11 0.40 12.27
C LYS A 59 -4.88 1.73 11.55
N LYS A 60 -3.64 1.99 11.15
CA LYS A 60 -3.30 3.22 10.42
C LYS A 60 -3.93 3.23 9.03
N MET A 61 -3.88 2.10 8.32
CA MET A 61 -4.52 1.99 7.01
C MET A 61 -6.02 2.24 7.08
N LYS A 62 -6.68 1.69 8.08
CA LYS A 62 -8.10 1.94 8.31
C LYS A 62 -8.38 3.42 8.48
N HIS A 63 -7.55 4.10 9.29
CA HIS A 63 -7.68 5.55 9.52
C HIS A 63 -7.52 6.34 8.22
N ILE A 64 -6.52 5.99 7.41
CA ILE A 64 -6.27 6.65 6.12
C ILE A 64 -7.48 6.47 5.20
N CYS A 65 -8.03 5.26 5.13
CA CYS A 65 -9.19 4.98 4.29
C CYS A 65 -10.43 5.77 4.73
N LEU A 66 -10.66 5.90 6.04
CA LEU A 66 -11.76 6.72 6.55
C LEU A 66 -11.61 8.18 6.14
N GLU A 67 -10.39 8.72 6.21
CA GLU A 67 -10.12 10.09 5.78
C GLU A 67 -10.35 10.26 4.27
N ARG A 68 -9.93 9.28 3.46
CA ARG A 68 -10.15 9.34 2.01
C ARG A 68 -11.64 9.29 1.66
N ILE A 69 -12.41 8.44 2.36
CA ILE A 69 -13.86 8.40 2.17
C ILE A 69 -14.47 9.76 2.48
N ARG A 70 -14.07 10.39 3.58
CA ARG A 70 -14.52 11.74 3.95
C ARG A 70 -14.21 12.73 2.83
N GLN A 71 -12.98 12.69 2.28
CA GLN A 71 -12.57 13.59 1.21
C GLN A 71 -13.42 13.40 -0.04
N PHE A 72 -13.68 12.16 -0.44
CA PHE A 72 -14.53 11.88 -1.60
C PHE A 72 -15.97 12.35 -1.39
N GLN A 73 -16.51 12.14 -0.19
CA GLN A 73 -17.87 12.59 0.14
C GLN A 73 -18.02 14.10 0.14
N ASN A 74 -16.95 14.83 0.47
CA ASN A 74 -16.94 16.29 0.50
C ASN A 74 -16.31 16.92 -0.74
N ASN A 75 -15.96 16.12 -1.72
CA ASN A 75 -15.31 16.56 -2.96
C ASN A 75 -14.02 17.34 -2.68
N GLU A 76 -13.24 16.89 -1.70
CA GLU A 76 -11.94 17.46 -1.33
C GLU A 76 -10.81 16.56 -1.83
N ASN A 77 -9.75 17.16 -2.38
CA ASN A 77 -8.54 16.44 -2.78
C ASN A 77 -8.84 15.21 -3.65
N VAL A 78 -9.83 15.36 -4.54
CA VAL A 78 -10.25 14.31 -5.46
C VAL A 78 -9.73 14.66 -6.85
N PHE A 79 -8.92 13.78 -7.40
CA PHE A 79 -8.36 13.94 -8.74
C PHE A 79 -8.91 12.84 -9.66
N PRO A 80 -8.88 13.07 -10.98
CA PRO A 80 -9.32 12.04 -11.93
C PRO A 80 -8.60 10.72 -11.66
N ILE A 81 -9.37 9.64 -11.60
CA ILE A 81 -8.85 8.31 -11.39
C ILE A 81 -8.55 7.70 -12.76
N GLU A 82 -7.29 7.30 -12.94
CA GLU A 82 -6.86 6.63 -14.15
C GLU A 82 -6.51 5.17 -13.81
N ASN A 83 -6.96 4.26 -14.65
CA ASN A 83 -6.66 2.85 -14.49
C ASN A 83 -5.40 2.54 -15.29
N LEU A 84 -4.25 2.79 -14.66
CA LEU A 84 -2.95 2.67 -15.33
C LEU A 84 -2.24 1.40 -14.85
N GLU A 85 -2.08 0.44 -15.74
CA GLU A 85 -1.28 -0.74 -15.45
C GLU A 85 0.17 -0.50 -15.86
N PRO A 86 1.13 -0.98 -15.08
CA PRO A 86 2.53 -0.88 -15.46
C PRO A 86 2.81 -1.71 -16.71
N LYS A 87 3.62 -1.16 -17.61
CA LYS A 87 4.07 -1.87 -18.80
C LYS A 87 5.32 -2.67 -18.44
N ASN A 88 5.45 -3.85 -19.05
CA ASN A 88 6.66 -4.68 -18.95
C ASN A 88 6.93 -5.30 -17.57
N VAL A 89 6.05 -5.11 -16.60
CA VAL A 89 6.16 -5.74 -15.29
C VAL A 89 4.76 -5.89 -14.69
N THR A 90 4.52 -7.00 -14.00
CA THR A 90 3.24 -7.24 -13.33
C THR A 90 3.35 -6.90 -11.84
N LEU A 91 2.21 -6.65 -11.20
CA LEU A 91 2.20 -6.47 -9.75
C LEU A 91 2.77 -7.69 -9.03
N ASP A 92 2.40 -8.89 -9.47
CA ASP A 92 2.91 -10.13 -8.87
C ASP A 92 4.43 -10.20 -8.90
N GLU A 93 5.05 -9.79 -10.00
CA GLU A 93 6.52 -9.72 -10.08
C GLU A 93 7.10 -8.71 -9.10
N MET A 94 6.44 -7.58 -8.94
CA MET A 94 6.92 -6.50 -8.09
C MET A 94 6.86 -6.84 -6.60
N ILE A 95 5.90 -7.67 -6.20
CA ILE A 95 5.71 -8.03 -4.79
C ILE A 95 6.13 -9.46 -4.46
N ALA A 96 6.77 -10.16 -5.42
CA ALA A 96 7.09 -11.58 -5.29
C ALA A 96 7.92 -11.93 -4.06
N ASP A 97 8.81 -11.04 -3.64
CA ASP A 97 9.68 -11.28 -2.48
C ASP A 97 9.19 -10.60 -1.19
N TYR A 98 8.01 -10.01 -1.20
CA TYR A 98 7.37 -9.50 0.00
C TYR A 98 6.56 -10.60 0.68
N ASN A 99 6.62 -10.67 2.00
CA ASN A 99 5.89 -11.67 2.78
C ASN A 99 4.46 -11.20 3.06
N LEU A 100 3.59 -11.35 2.09
CA LEU A 100 2.22 -10.85 2.14
C LEU A 100 1.20 -11.97 2.34
N THR A 101 0.16 -11.68 3.12
CA THR A 101 -1.01 -12.56 3.21
C THR A 101 -1.89 -12.36 1.98
N ASP A 102 -2.86 -13.25 1.77
CA ASP A 102 -3.84 -13.08 0.69
C ASP A 102 -4.64 -11.79 0.87
N ASP A 103 -4.98 -11.45 2.13
CA ASP A 103 -5.68 -10.20 2.43
C ASP A 103 -4.83 -8.97 2.04
N ASP A 104 -3.53 -8.99 2.32
CA ASP A 104 -2.62 -7.91 1.91
C ASP A 104 -2.61 -7.72 0.40
N LYS A 105 -2.63 -8.82 -0.35
CA LYS A 105 -2.66 -8.75 -1.81
C LYS A 105 -3.96 -8.16 -2.33
N ILE A 106 -5.09 -8.49 -1.69
CA ILE A 106 -6.38 -7.90 -2.04
C ILE A 106 -6.37 -6.41 -1.75
N ILE A 107 -5.80 -6.00 -0.60
CA ILE A 107 -5.66 -4.58 -0.25
C ILE A 107 -4.88 -3.85 -1.35
N LEU A 108 -3.71 -4.39 -1.75
CA LEU A 108 -2.91 -3.78 -2.81
C LEU A 108 -3.69 -3.66 -4.12
N ASN A 109 -4.46 -4.67 -4.48
CA ASN A 109 -5.27 -4.61 -5.69
C ASN A 109 -6.29 -3.48 -5.63
N ARG A 110 -6.91 -3.27 -4.48
CA ARG A 110 -7.88 -2.18 -4.31
C ARG A 110 -7.23 -0.80 -4.36
N ILE A 111 -5.98 -0.68 -3.90
CA ILE A 111 -5.24 0.59 -3.98
C ILE A 111 -4.80 0.87 -5.41
N LEU A 112 -4.20 -0.13 -6.06
CA LEU A 112 -3.45 0.03 -7.31
C LEU A 112 -4.31 -0.10 -8.57
N TYR A 113 -5.45 -0.76 -8.47
CA TYR A 113 -6.42 -0.91 -9.56
C TYR A 113 -7.74 -0.27 -9.15
N PRO A 114 -7.78 1.07 -9.10
CA PRO A 114 -8.94 1.78 -8.55
C PRO A 114 -10.21 1.57 -9.36
N ASN A 115 -11.34 1.47 -8.66
CA ASN A 115 -12.64 1.49 -9.28
C ASN A 115 -12.95 2.93 -9.72
N VAL A 116 -12.87 3.19 -11.01
CA VAL A 116 -13.02 4.54 -11.56
C VAL A 116 -14.39 5.15 -11.23
N LYS A 117 -15.42 4.32 -11.14
CA LYS A 117 -16.79 4.78 -10.88
C LYS A 117 -17.12 4.92 -9.40
N ASP A 118 -16.44 4.17 -8.54
CA ASP A 118 -16.74 4.13 -7.11
C ASP A 118 -15.46 3.86 -6.31
N ARG A 119 -14.63 4.89 -6.16
CA ARG A 119 -13.40 4.78 -5.39
C ARG A 119 -13.66 4.53 -3.91
N VAL A 120 -14.78 5.04 -3.39
CA VAL A 120 -15.17 4.84 -1.99
C VAL A 120 -15.31 3.34 -1.68
N SER A 121 -15.85 2.55 -2.60
CA SER A 121 -15.98 1.11 -2.40
C SER A 121 -14.64 0.41 -2.22
N ASP A 122 -13.58 0.90 -2.87
CA ASP A 122 -12.23 0.36 -2.68
C ASP A 122 -11.76 0.58 -1.24
N TYR A 123 -11.92 1.79 -0.72
CA TYR A 123 -11.53 2.11 0.66
C TYR A 123 -12.36 1.35 1.68
N GLU A 124 -13.65 1.17 1.43
CA GLU A 124 -14.52 0.38 2.30
C GLU A 124 -14.06 -1.09 2.38
N LYS A 125 -13.67 -1.66 1.24
CA LYS A 125 -13.14 -3.03 1.21
C LYS A 125 -11.82 -3.13 1.98
N ILE A 126 -10.96 -2.15 1.84
CA ILE A 126 -9.68 -2.12 2.57
C ILE A 126 -9.96 -2.05 4.08
N ILE A 127 -10.91 -1.23 4.52
CA ILE A 127 -11.30 -1.14 5.93
C ILE A 127 -11.78 -2.49 6.44
N GLU A 128 -12.64 -3.16 5.68
CA GLU A 128 -13.15 -4.50 6.04
C GLU A 128 -12.01 -5.49 6.27
N LEU A 129 -11.03 -5.52 5.36
CA LEU A 129 -9.89 -6.41 5.47
C LEU A 129 -8.97 -6.04 6.62
N CYS A 130 -8.76 -4.74 6.85
CA CYS A 130 -7.97 -4.28 7.99
C CYS A 130 -8.62 -4.69 9.32
N GLU A 131 -9.94 -4.54 9.44
CA GLU A 131 -10.66 -4.95 10.65
C GLU A 131 -10.55 -6.46 10.88
N LYS A 132 -10.65 -7.24 9.81
CA LYS A 132 -10.47 -8.69 9.88
C LYS A 132 -9.07 -9.04 10.39
N ARG A 133 -8.03 -8.43 9.82
CA ARG A 133 -6.64 -8.68 10.22
C ARG A 133 -6.36 -8.22 11.65
N ILE A 134 -6.94 -7.10 12.07
CA ILE A 134 -6.79 -6.60 13.44
C ILE A 134 -7.33 -7.64 14.42
N LYS A 135 -8.52 -8.18 14.15
CA LYS A 135 -9.14 -9.21 15.01
C LYS A 135 -8.29 -10.47 15.06
N GLU A 136 -7.77 -10.92 13.92
CA GLU A 136 -6.91 -12.11 13.87
C GLU A 136 -5.64 -11.91 14.68
N LEU A 137 -5.00 -10.76 14.56
CA LEU A 137 -3.77 -10.45 15.28
C LEU A 137 -4.00 -10.26 16.77
N GLU A 138 -5.13 -9.70 17.18
CA GLU A 138 -5.49 -9.58 18.59
C GLU A 138 -5.66 -10.95 19.24
N LYS A 139 -6.18 -11.93 18.51
CA LYS A 139 -6.30 -13.31 19.00
C LYS A 139 -4.93 -13.96 19.18
N GLU A 140 -3.99 -13.68 18.28
CA GLU A 140 -2.64 -14.24 18.36
C GLU A 140 -1.86 -13.71 19.57
N GLU A 141 -2.16 -12.49 20.04
CA GLU A 141 -1.51 -11.86 21.18
C GLU A 141 -1.94 -12.47 22.53
N LYS A 142 -3.00 -13.26 22.53
CA LYS A 142 -3.49 -13.93 23.73
C LYS A 142 -2.94 -15.34 23.78
#